data_5b08f17b53c6ad9dde998cadbdbb3c4c
#
_entry.id   5b08f17b53c6ad9dde998cadbdbb3c4c
#
_cell.length_a   1.000
_cell.length_b   1.000
_cell.length_c   1.000
_cell.angle_alpha   90.00
_cell.angle_beta   90.00
_cell.angle_gamma   90.00
#
_symmetry.space_group_name_H-M   'P 1'
#
loop_
_entity.id
_entity.type
_entity.pdbx_description
1 polymer ?
#
loop_
_entity_poly.entity_id
_entity_poly.type
_entity_poly.pdbx_seq_one_letter_code
_entity_poly.pdbx_strand_id
1 'polypeptide(L)'
;MVFLKKLDKVKKASGQILACYEIFEKDPSKVKTFGIVCTYKSKFGYHNMCKEVRSTSLNGAVAKLTSEMVGRQKAQRESLVIVRTTELKRDLEHEAKRRQIRQVVKHYIKFPLLLKRIRPKPAFRKVFRPSRPVLLA
;
A
#
# COMPACT_ATOMS: atom_id res chain seq x y z
N MET A 1 -23.22 -12.20 -6.38
CA MET A 1 -24.23 -12.98 -5.62
C MET A 1 -24.01 -13.02 -4.11
N VAL A 2 -22.75 -12.99 -3.61
CA VAL A 2 -22.48 -12.99 -2.15
C VAL A 2 -23.06 -11.76 -1.46
N PHE A 3 -23.06 -10.60 -2.10
CA PHE A 3 -23.64 -9.38 -1.54
C PHE A 3 -25.15 -9.49 -1.33
N LEU A 4 -25.88 -10.01 -2.32
CA LEU A 4 -27.34 -10.19 -2.23
C LEU A 4 -27.73 -11.19 -1.14
N LYS A 5 -26.87 -12.19 -0.88
CA LYS A 5 -27.08 -13.17 0.19
C LYS A 5 -26.98 -12.56 1.61
N LYS A 6 -26.32 -11.43 1.75
CA LYS A 6 -26.21 -10.70 3.04
C LYS A 6 -27.46 -9.88 3.37
N LEU A 7 -28.36 -9.69 2.42
CA LEU A 7 -29.62 -8.98 2.64
C LEU A 7 -30.64 -9.98 3.16
N ASP A 8 -31.21 -9.70 4.33
CA ASP A 8 -32.05 -10.65 5.10
C ASP A 8 -33.27 -11.21 4.34
N LYS A 9 -33.78 -10.49 3.35
CA LYS A 9 -34.98 -10.88 2.59
C LYS A 9 -34.71 -11.28 1.13
N VAL A 10 -33.45 -11.32 0.69
CA VAL A 10 -33.14 -11.62 -0.71
C VAL A 10 -32.55 -13.03 -0.82
N LYS A 11 -33.28 -13.93 -1.46
CA LYS A 11 -32.82 -15.28 -1.77
C LYS A 11 -31.93 -15.27 -3.01
N LYS A 12 -31.00 -16.21 -3.12
CA LYS A 12 -30.11 -16.38 -4.27
C LYS A 12 -30.90 -16.50 -5.60
N ALA A 13 -32.06 -17.13 -5.57
CA ALA A 13 -32.92 -17.35 -6.72
C ALA A 13 -33.65 -16.06 -7.20
N SER A 14 -33.76 -15.03 -6.35
CA SER A 14 -34.48 -13.79 -6.67
C SER A 14 -33.57 -12.69 -7.24
N GLY A 15 -32.29 -12.98 -7.38
CA GLY A 15 -31.33 -12.01 -7.95
C GLY A 15 -30.88 -12.40 -9.35
N GLN A 16 -30.87 -11.45 -10.26
CA GLN A 16 -30.33 -11.60 -11.60
C GLN A 16 -29.16 -10.64 -11.81
N ILE A 17 -28.07 -11.14 -12.39
CA ILE A 17 -26.94 -10.31 -12.79
C ILE A 17 -27.23 -9.81 -14.20
N LEU A 18 -27.42 -8.52 -14.37
CA LEU A 18 -27.70 -7.87 -15.67
C LEU A 18 -26.42 -7.64 -16.46
N ALA A 19 -25.36 -7.21 -15.82
CA ALA A 19 -24.07 -6.97 -16.46
C ALA A 19 -22.93 -7.24 -15.47
N CYS A 20 -21.80 -7.66 -16.01
CA CYS A 20 -20.54 -7.81 -15.28
C CYS A 20 -19.40 -7.40 -16.21
N TYR A 21 -18.69 -6.34 -15.85
CA TYR A 21 -17.56 -5.83 -16.62
C TYR A 21 -16.45 -5.37 -15.71
N GLU A 22 -15.23 -5.38 -16.21
CA GLU A 22 -14.06 -4.90 -15.50
C GLU A 22 -13.95 -3.38 -15.61
N ILE A 23 -13.69 -2.73 -14.50
CA ILE A 23 -13.46 -1.27 -14.44
C ILE A 23 -11.96 -1.03 -14.46
N PHE A 24 -11.48 -0.46 -15.57
CA PHE A 24 -10.06 -0.10 -15.74
C PHE A 24 -9.77 1.27 -15.16
N GLU A 25 -8.53 1.44 -14.67
CA GLU A 25 -8.02 2.73 -14.25
C GLU A 25 -7.81 3.64 -15.48
N LYS A 26 -8.19 4.92 -15.37
CA LYS A 26 -8.02 5.90 -16.46
C LYS A 26 -6.55 6.12 -16.83
N ASP A 27 -5.69 6.28 -15.81
CA ASP A 27 -4.25 6.53 -15.98
C ASP A 27 -3.43 5.48 -15.22
N PRO A 28 -3.26 4.25 -15.76
CA PRO A 28 -2.56 3.18 -15.04
C PRO A 28 -1.06 3.40 -14.93
N SER A 29 -0.48 4.27 -15.76
CA SER A 29 0.95 4.60 -15.74
C SER A 29 1.35 5.57 -14.61
N LYS A 30 0.38 6.35 -14.09
CA LYS A 30 0.64 7.32 -13.03
C LYS A 30 0.50 6.67 -11.66
N VAL A 31 1.50 6.89 -10.80
CA VAL A 31 1.42 6.49 -9.39
C VAL A 31 0.63 7.55 -8.63
N LYS A 32 -0.44 7.13 -7.98
CA LYS A 32 -1.35 7.96 -7.19
C LYS A 32 -1.23 7.63 -5.71
N THR A 33 -1.65 8.57 -4.87
CA THR A 33 -1.74 8.36 -3.43
C THR A 33 -3.20 8.26 -3.04
N PHE A 34 -3.57 7.16 -2.40
CA PHE A 34 -4.93 6.92 -1.94
C PHE A 34 -4.98 6.98 -0.42
N GLY A 35 -5.90 7.82 0.11
CA GLY A 35 -6.27 7.81 1.52
C GLY A 35 -7.42 6.85 1.74
N ILE A 36 -7.22 5.82 2.56
CA ILE A 36 -8.21 4.78 2.81
C ILE A 36 -8.56 4.76 4.29
N VAL A 37 -9.83 4.97 4.57
CA VAL A 37 -10.41 4.83 5.91
C VAL A 37 -11.00 3.44 6.03
N CYS A 38 -10.56 2.69 7.01
CA CYS A 38 -11.03 1.33 7.26
C CYS A 38 -11.31 1.09 8.74
N THR A 39 -12.19 0.15 9.00
CA THR A 39 -12.46 -0.40 10.33
C THR A 39 -12.14 -1.88 10.33
N TYR A 40 -11.64 -2.38 11.44
CA TYR A 40 -11.42 -3.80 11.64
C TYR A 40 -11.73 -4.22 13.07
N LYS A 41 -12.11 -5.47 13.25
CA LYS A 41 -12.35 -6.06 14.54
C LYS A 41 -11.10 -6.75 15.05
N SER A 42 -10.64 -6.37 16.23
CA SER A 42 -9.61 -7.10 16.98
C SER A 42 -10.24 -7.95 18.10
N LYS A 43 -9.41 -8.62 18.87
CA LYS A 43 -9.88 -9.35 20.06
C LYS A 43 -10.51 -8.43 21.11
N PHE A 44 -10.11 -7.17 21.14
CA PHE A 44 -10.50 -6.20 22.17
C PHE A 44 -11.62 -5.25 21.72
N GLY A 45 -12.00 -5.25 20.44
CA GLY A 45 -13.03 -4.36 19.92
C GLY A 45 -12.80 -3.93 18.47
N TYR A 46 -13.53 -2.89 18.07
CA TYR A 46 -13.43 -2.31 16.73
C TYR A 46 -12.45 -1.14 16.73
N HIS A 47 -11.63 -1.08 15.70
CA HIS A 47 -10.65 -0.02 15.51
C HIS A 47 -10.87 0.69 14.19
N ASN A 48 -10.83 2.01 14.21
CA ASN A 48 -10.87 2.84 13.02
C ASN A 48 -9.45 3.27 12.65
N MET A 49 -9.12 3.18 11.39
CA MET A 49 -7.78 3.49 10.90
C MET A 49 -7.84 4.22 9.57
N CYS A 50 -6.99 5.23 9.42
CA CYS A 50 -6.77 5.92 8.16
C CYS A 50 -5.35 5.60 7.67
N LYS A 51 -5.23 5.07 6.47
CA LYS A 51 -3.97 4.72 5.84
C LYS A 51 -3.82 5.40 4.49
N GLU A 52 -2.64 5.89 4.23
CA GLU A 52 -2.25 6.44 2.95
C GLU A 52 -1.39 5.43 2.21
N VAL A 53 -1.79 5.06 1.00
CA VAL A 53 -1.15 4.01 0.21
C VAL A 53 -0.84 4.53 -1.19
N ARG A 54 0.38 4.33 -1.68
CA ARG A 54 0.76 4.63 -3.06
C ARG A 54 0.57 3.41 -3.95
N SER A 55 -0.20 3.61 -5.02
CA SER A 55 -0.44 2.60 -6.05
C SER A 55 -0.80 3.26 -7.37
N THR A 56 -0.76 2.50 -8.44
CA THR A 56 -1.23 2.93 -9.77
C THR A 56 -2.75 2.82 -9.89
N SER A 57 -3.38 1.92 -9.14
CA SER A 57 -4.82 1.71 -9.14
C SER A 57 -5.41 1.65 -7.74
N LEU A 58 -6.69 1.96 -7.61
CA LEU A 58 -7.42 1.84 -6.35
C LEU A 58 -7.45 0.40 -5.85
N ASN A 59 -7.70 -0.57 -6.74
CA ASN A 59 -7.71 -1.98 -6.37
C ASN A 59 -6.36 -2.43 -5.81
N GLY A 60 -5.25 -2.01 -6.45
CA GLY A 60 -3.90 -2.26 -5.97
C GLY A 60 -3.62 -1.62 -4.60
N ALA A 61 -4.14 -0.41 -4.35
CA ALA A 61 -4.03 0.26 -3.07
C ALA A 61 -4.76 -0.50 -1.96
N VAL A 62 -5.98 -0.97 -2.25
CA VAL A 62 -6.79 -1.77 -1.31
C VAL A 62 -6.12 -3.12 -1.02
N ALA A 63 -5.58 -3.78 -2.04
CA ALA A 63 -4.85 -5.04 -1.86
C ALA A 63 -3.60 -4.86 -0.97
N LYS A 64 -2.83 -3.80 -1.18
CA LYS A 64 -1.68 -3.45 -0.31
C LYS A 64 -2.10 -3.17 1.11
N LEU A 65 -3.18 -2.40 1.30
CA LEU A 65 -3.73 -2.11 2.63
C LEU A 65 -4.14 -3.40 3.34
N THR A 66 -4.90 -4.26 2.66
CA THR A 66 -5.37 -5.52 3.22
C THR A 66 -4.19 -6.41 3.62
N SER A 67 -3.18 -6.54 2.77
CA SER A 67 -1.97 -7.29 3.07
C SER A 67 -1.21 -6.73 4.29
N GLU A 68 -1.08 -5.40 4.38
CA GLU A 68 -0.45 -4.75 5.53
C GLU A 68 -1.24 -4.96 6.83
N MET A 69 -2.57 -4.86 6.78
CA MET A 69 -3.43 -5.05 7.94
C MET A 69 -3.40 -6.49 8.45
N VAL A 70 -3.41 -7.45 7.54
CA VAL A 70 -3.28 -8.88 7.90
C VAL A 70 -1.90 -9.15 8.51
N GLY A 71 -0.83 -8.66 7.88
CA GLY A 71 0.53 -8.91 8.34
C GLY A 71 0.87 -8.21 9.65
N ARG A 72 0.61 -6.91 9.77
CA ARG A 72 1.03 -6.10 10.92
C ARG A 72 0.03 -6.09 12.07
N GLN A 73 -1.26 -6.04 11.77
CA GLN A 73 -2.32 -5.96 12.78
C GLN A 73 -2.98 -7.31 13.05
N LYS A 74 -2.58 -8.35 12.31
CA LYS A 74 -3.19 -9.69 12.39
C LYS A 74 -4.72 -9.65 12.22
N ALA A 75 -5.21 -8.65 11.48
CA ALA A 75 -6.63 -8.51 11.18
C ALA A 75 -7.07 -9.60 10.21
N GLN A 76 -8.22 -10.21 10.46
CA GLN A 76 -8.82 -11.12 9.49
C GLN A 76 -9.35 -10.32 8.30
N ARG A 77 -9.17 -10.83 7.09
CA ARG A 77 -9.64 -10.15 5.86
C ARG A 77 -11.13 -9.87 5.88
N GLU A 78 -11.90 -10.81 6.42
CA GLU A 78 -13.36 -10.72 6.52
C GLU A 78 -13.83 -9.65 7.52
N SER A 79 -13.00 -9.34 8.51
CA SER A 79 -13.29 -8.32 9.51
C SER A 79 -12.90 -6.91 9.08
N LEU A 80 -12.16 -6.79 7.98
CA LEU A 80 -11.71 -5.50 7.46
C LEU A 80 -12.81 -4.90 6.57
N VAL A 81 -13.35 -3.77 7.00
CA VAL A 81 -14.36 -3.02 6.26
C VAL A 81 -13.75 -1.70 5.80
N ILE A 82 -13.80 -1.43 4.50
CA ILE A 82 -13.37 -0.16 3.93
C ILE A 82 -14.57 0.80 3.97
N VAL A 83 -14.42 1.90 4.70
CA VAL A 83 -15.46 2.90 4.87
C VAL A 83 -15.42 3.94 3.77
N ARG A 84 -14.22 4.44 3.45
CA ARG A 84 -14.03 5.49 2.46
C ARG A 84 -12.67 5.38 1.80
N THR A 85 -12.65 5.68 0.51
CA THR A 85 -11.42 5.83 -0.28
C THR A 85 -11.41 7.21 -0.92
N THR A 86 -10.27 7.88 -0.89
CA THR A 86 -10.07 9.21 -1.50
C THR A 86 -8.74 9.21 -2.24
N GLU A 87 -8.70 9.78 -3.43
CA GLU A 87 -7.45 10.06 -4.13
C GLU A 87 -6.93 11.40 -3.62
N LEU A 88 -5.72 11.41 -3.06
CA LEU A 88 -5.04 12.61 -2.62
C LEU A 88 -4.37 13.26 -3.83
N LYS A 89 -4.81 14.44 -4.21
CA LYS A 89 -4.25 15.18 -5.35
C LYS A 89 -2.86 15.69 -5.02
N ARG A 90 -2.03 15.84 -6.06
CA ARG A 90 -0.61 16.17 -5.94
C ARG A 90 -0.33 17.53 -5.30
N ASP A 91 -1.24 18.48 -5.45
CA ASP A 91 -1.09 19.85 -4.95
C ASP A 91 -1.35 19.98 -3.45
N LEU A 92 -1.73 18.90 -2.83
CA LEU A 92 -2.05 18.82 -1.42
C LEU A 92 -0.90 18.15 -0.63
N GLU A 93 0.32 18.69 -0.79
CA GLU A 93 1.46 18.30 0.07
C GLU A 93 1.09 18.41 1.57
N HIS A 94 0.10 19.21 1.88
CA HIS A 94 -0.43 19.41 3.22
C HIS A 94 -1.52 18.40 3.62
N GLU A 95 -2.20 17.73 2.67
CA GLU A 95 -3.26 16.76 2.99
C GLU A 95 -2.71 15.40 3.45
N ALA A 96 -1.55 14.99 2.96
CA ALA A 96 -0.94 13.75 3.42
C ALA A 96 -0.51 13.91 4.88
N LYS A 97 -1.11 13.12 5.77
CA LYS A 97 -0.80 13.14 7.20
C LYS A 97 0.59 12.58 7.51
N ARG A 98 1.04 11.61 6.70
CA ARG A 98 2.33 10.94 6.91
C ARG A 98 3.48 11.68 6.26
N ARG A 99 4.51 12.01 7.05
CA ARG A 99 5.75 12.64 6.56
C ARG A 99 6.41 11.87 5.40
N GLN A 100 6.38 10.54 5.45
CA GLN A 100 6.94 9.67 4.41
C GLN A 100 6.26 9.89 3.06
N ILE A 101 4.94 10.02 3.03
CA ILE A 101 4.18 10.27 1.81
C ILE A 101 4.41 11.70 1.32
N ARG A 102 4.40 12.69 2.20
CA ARG A 102 4.75 14.07 1.85
C ARG A 102 6.13 14.18 1.18
N GLN A 103 7.10 13.45 1.71
CA GLN A 103 8.46 13.45 1.17
C GLN A 103 8.51 12.88 -0.24
N VAL A 104 7.73 11.85 -0.55
CA VAL A 104 7.70 11.20 -1.88
C VAL A 104 6.91 12.02 -2.91
N VAL A 105 5.96 12.84 -2.46
CA VAL A 105 5.14 13.69 -3.35
C VAL A 105 5.89 14.94 -3.83
N LYS A 106 6.94 15.36 -3.13
CA LYS A 106 7.76 16.53 -3.54
C LYS A 106 8.38 16.33 -4.92
N HIS A 107 8.45 17.43 -5.70
CA HIS A 107 9.06 17.43 -7.04
C HIS A 107 10.56 17.09 -7.02
N TYR A 108 11.25 17.51 -5.96
CA TYR A 108 12.69 17.29 -5.78
C TYR A 108 12.92 16.39 -4.58
N ILE A 109 13.07 15.10 -4.84
CA ILE A 109 13.39 14.13 -3.79
C ILE A 109 14.91 14.04 -3.73
N LYS A 110 15.49 14.59 -2.66
CA LYS A 110 16.92 14.46 -2.35
C LYS A 110 17.05 13.81 -0.98
N PHE A 111 17.81 12.75 -0.91
CA PHE A 111 18.18 12.13 0.36
C PHE A 111 19.59 11.60 0.27
N PRO A 112 20.36 11.60 1.38
CA PRO A 112 21.72 11.09 1.40
C PRO A 112 21.76 9.57 1.17
N LEU A 113 22.85 9.11 0.59
CA LEU A 113 23.13 7.69 0.50
C LEU A 113 23.53 7.19 1.88
N LEU A 114 22.62 6.54 2.61
CA LEU A 114 22.83 6.05 3.98
C LEU A 114 23.63 4.73 4.05
N LEU A 115 24.39 4.42 3.02
CA LEU A 115 25.25 3.25 3.02
C LEU A 115 26.60 3.59 3.68
N LYS A 116 26.96 2.88 4.74
CA LYS A 116 28.28 2.99 5.37
C LYS A 116 29.44 2.64 4.43
N ARG A 117 29.17 1.89 3.34
CA ARG A 117 30.17 1.51 2.35
C ARG A 117 30.04 2.40 1.12
N ILE A 118 31.10 3.14 0.83
CA ILE A 118 31.28 3.83 -0.44
C ILE A 118 31.51 2.73 -1.49
N ARG A 119 30.63 2.65 -2.47
CA ARG A 119 30.82 1.75 -3.61
C ARG A 119 31.93 2.33 -4.48
N PRO A 120 33.05 1.61 -4.69
CA PRO A 120 34.10 2.09 -5.57
C PRO A 120 33.57 2.20 -6.99
N LYS A 121 34.12 3.16 -7.76
CA LYS A 121 33.84 3.28 -9.19
C LYS A 121 34.17 1.96 -9.90
N PRO A 122 33.50 1.62 -11.02
CA PRO A 122 33.73 0.34 -11.73
C PRO A 122 35.20 0.02 -12.02
N ALA A 123 35.98 1.07 -12.34
CA ALA A 123 37.43 0.94 -12.60
C ALA A 123 38.22 0.43 -11.39
N PHE A 124 37.74 0.64 -10.17
CA PHE A 124 38.40 0.19 -8.93
C PHE A 124 37.77 -1.06 -8.34
N ARG A 125 36.85 -1.71 -9.03
CA ARG A 125 36.29 -2.98 -8.59
C ARG A 125 37.21 -4.10 -8.99
N LYS A 126 37.79 -4.74 -8.00
CA LYS A 126 38.57 -5.95 -8.24
C LYS A 126 37.64 -7.14 -8.46
N VAL A 127 37.90 -7.94 -9.50
CA VAL A 127 37.18 -9.18 -9.78
C VAL A 127 37.49 -10.23 -8.71
N PHE A 128 38.71 -10.21 -8.20
CA PHE A 128 39.19 -11.11 -7.14
C PHE A 128 39.62 -10.30 -5.92
N ARG A 129 39.12 -10.68 -4.75
CA ARG A 129 39.62 -10.18 -3.46
C ARG A 129 40.47 -11.25 -2.84
N PRO A 130 41.74 -10.99 -2.57
CA PRO A 130 42.55 -11.89 -1.72
C PRO A 130 41.83 -12.01 -0.36
N SER A 131 41.97 -13.18 0.27
CA SER A 131 41.47 -13.39 1.63
C SER A 131 41.93 -12.26 2.56
N ARG A 132 41.06 -11.83 3.45
CA ARG A 132 41.45 -10.84 4.47
C ARG A 132 42.65 -11.40 5.22
N PRO A 133 43.73 -10.62 5.40
CA PRO A 133 44.78 -11.03 6.31
C PRO A 133 44.14 -11.28 7.69
N VAL A 134 44.43 -12.41 8.25
CA VAL A 134 44.04 -12.71 9.63
C VAL A 134 44.93 -11.82 10.50
N LEU A 135 44.33 -10.71 10.91
CA LEU A 135 44.95 -9.84 11.94
C LEU A 135 44.70 -10.47 13.30
N LEU A 136 45.27 -11.64 13.50
CA LEU A 136 45.53 -12.16 14.84
C LEU A 136 46.93 -11.75 15.17
N ALA A 137 47.05 -10.65 15.86
CA ALA A 137 48.15 -10.35 16.72
C ALA A 137 47.67 -10.51 18.15
#